data_58bf6f010fd5bd58f27119b1a8bb0daf
#
_entry.id   58bf6f010fd5bd58f27119b1a8bb0daf
#
_cell.length_a   1.000
_cell.length_b   1.000
_cell.length_c   1.000
_cell.angle_alpha   90.00
_cell.angle_beta   90.00
_cell.angle_gamma   90.00
#
_symmetry.space_group_name_H-M   'P 1'
#
loop_
_entity.id
_entity.type
_entity.pdbx_description
1 polymer ?
#
loop_
_entity_poly.entity_id
_entity_poly.type
_entity_poly.pdbx_seq_one_letter_code
_entity_poly.pdbx_strand_id
1 'polypeptide(L)'
;MSFMEQLQNRIDLTNIPFTDRGTRLMLFRKENELFIRLAERWEKVQSRTGHYRMRPPILKEFAFLDDEGQPLPFEVESYPHLTKLKTAQGTFDFVFTDAETLLLRMPPGKHNFQFSAQGDRGQIGRRGGDLHGIRNIAYTTNAKLTSNEMSLMPEGWYKVKGSVEVEHGDVFMLNITPRLGFNRSIPDAESEIKLAYERWEKWFSATPPVLPEYREQYDYAWWIMRAGLLSQRFYFTREALAPSKIHYVGVWQWDQFFHALAFRHVDARLAEDQLRIVLDHQRGDGMLPDAIHDEGTVTHLSLPVEADVTKPPLAAWAALKIFETSHHHDFLEEVYEPLVHWHDWWFNNNNDGTGLCEYRHPFSSGLDDSPLWDVGMPVTAPDLNTYMCVQQESLAKIADFIGRTEDAARFREMATQTAQDMMQSLWDESRGMFMAKHNGEFIPVVTPFSLMPLCTGQLPDNILDKVLNHLVDPNLFWTKYPLATVAINDPKFDAMQMWRGPSWMNINYLFVEGLNRIGKTELGTKLRRDTLAVIMNQRDIYEYYNPITGERPPKAAPIFGWSAAVFIDLAIQESRSAAPI
;
A
#
# COMPACT_ATOMS: atom_id res chain seq x y z
N MET A 1 -28.00 -5.34 -3.56
CA MET A 1 -27.00 -6.25 -2.96
C MET A 1 -26.20 -5.45 -1.96
N SER A 2 -26.04 -5.93 -0.72
CA SER A 2 -25.22 -5.25 0.30
C SER A 2 -23.74 -5.37 -0.08
N PHE A 3 -22.89 -4.49 0.48
CA PHE A 3 -21.43 -4.58 0.29
C PHE A 3 -20.87 -5.95 0.69
N MET A 4 -21.44 -6.53 1.74
CA MET A 4 -21.02 -7.83 2.26
C MET A 4 -21.32 -8.96 1.28
N GLU A 5 -22.47 -8.91 0.58
CA GLU A 5 -22.83 -9.87 -0.44
C GLU A 5 -21.99 -9.75 -1.70
N GLN A 6 -21.62 -8.52 -2.11
CA GLN A 6 -20.76 -8.29 -3.26
C GLN A 6 -19.33 -8.82 -3.04
N LEU A 7 -18.85 -8.80 -1.81
CA LEU A 7 -17.52 -9.31 -1.44
C LEU A 7 -17.52 -10.76 -0.94
N GLN A 8 -18.70 -11.43 -0.98
CA GLN A 8 -18.79 -12.84 -0.62
C GLN A 8 -17.84 -13.68 -1.49
N ASN A 9 -17.05 -14.52 -0.83
CA ASN A 9 -16.05 -15.41 -1.45
C ASN A 9 -14.94 -14.70 -2.25
N ARG A 10 -14.81 -13.38 -2.10
CA ARG A 10 -13.66 -12.64 -2.65
C ARG A 10 -12.37 -12.96 -1.89
N ILE A 11 -12.47 -13.20 -0.59
CA ILE A 11 -11.39 -13.57 0.32
C ILE A 11 -11.26 -15.09 0.32
N ASP A 12 -10.38 -15.64 -0.53
CA ASP A 12 -10.29 -17.08 -0.81
C ASP A 12 -9.41 -17.87 0.16
N LEU A 13 -8.78 -17.22 1.12
CA LEU A 13 -7.78 -17.72 2.06
C LEU A 13 -6.54 -18.34 1.41
N THR A 14 -6.50 -18.53 0.12
CA THR A 14 -5.35 -19.09 -0.60
C THR A 14 -4.40 -17.99 -1.08
N ASN A 15 -4.96 -16.99 -1.76
CA ASN A 15 -4.23 -15.84 -2.29
C ASN A 15 -4.51 -14.58 -1.47
N ILE A 16 -5.75 -14.44 -1.00
CA ILE A 16 -6.25 -13.30 -0.25
C ILE A 16 -6.60 -13.79 1.15
N PRO A 17 -5.85 -13.38 2.20
CA PRO A 17 -6.07 -13.83 3.57
C PRO A 17 -7.31 -13.20 4.20
N PHE A 18 -7.89 -13.90 5.17
CA PHE A 18 -8.81 -13.28 6.11
C PHE A 18 -8.00 -12.45 7.12
N THR A 19 -8.27 -11.15 7.15
CA THR A 19 -7.60 -10.15 8.00
C THR A 19 -8.52 -8.96 8.20
N ASP A 20 -8.25 -8.09 9.18
CA ASP A 20 -9.05 -6.88 9.46
C ASP A 20 -8.14 -5.68 9.73
N ARG A 21 -8.76 -4.52 9.87
CA ARG A 21 -8.12 -3.24 10.23
C ARG A 21 -7.30 -3.36 11.51
N GLY A 22 -6.08 -2.85 11.47
CA GLY A 22 -5.18 -2.76 12.61
C GLY A 22 -4.45 -4.05 12.97
N THR A 23 -4.96 -5.23 12.60
CA THR A 23 -4.28 -6.48 12.90
C THR A 23 -3.09 -6.73 11.97
N ARG A 24 -2.08 -7.42 12.49
CA ARG A 24 -1.01 -8.02 11.68
C ARG A 24 -1.26 -9.48 11.35
N LEU A 25 -2.31 -10.06 11.90
CA LEU A 25 -2.68 -11.46 11.67
C LEU A 25 -3.31 -11.63 10.29
N MET A 26 -2.86 -12.64 9.58
CA MET A 26 -3.39 -13.04 8.29
C MET A 26 -3.64 -14.54 8.30
N LEU A 27 -4.91 -14.94 8.25
CA LEU A 27 -5.34 -16.33 8.19
C LEU A 27 -5.38 -16.78 6.73
N PHE A 28 -4.62 -17.81 6.43
CA PHE A 28 -4.56 -18.47 5.12
C PHE A 28 -4.95 -19.94 5.21
N ARG A 29 -5.22 -20.55 4.07
CA ARG A 29 -5.41 -21.99 3.91
C ARG A 29 -4.35 -22.60 2.99
N LYS A 30 -4.05 -23.87 3.28
CA LYS A 30 -3.35 -24.77 2.38
C LYS A 30 -4.06 -26.12 2.43
N GLU A 31 -4.72 -26.50 1.35
CA GLU A 31 -5.57 -27.71 1.33
C GLU A 31 -6.64 -27.67 2.44
N ASN A 32 -6.63 -28.63 3.35
CA ASN A 32 -7.57 -28.75 4.48
C ASN A 32 -6.97 -28.23 5.81
N GLU A 33 -5.93 -27.42 5.75
CA GLU A 33 -5.26 -26.83 6.90
C GLU A 33 -5.22 -25.32 6.80
N LEU A 34 -5.22 -24.67 7.97
CA LEU A 34 -5.03 -23.24 8.08
C LEU A 34 -3.63 -22.91 8.62
N PHE A 35 -3.15 -21.73 8.27
CA PHE A 35 -1.94 -21.18 8.85
C PHE A 35 -2.06 -19.68 9.06
N ILE A 36 -1.31 -19.15 10.03
CA ILE A 36 -1.26 -17.72 10.33
C ILE A 36 0.14 -17.19 10.03
N ARG A 37 0.17 -16.17 9.18
CA ARG A 37 1.34 -15.32 8.97
C ARG A 37 1.12 -13.97 9.63
N LEU A 38 2.22 -13.31 9.96
CA LEU A 38 2.19 -11.93 10.42
C LEU A 38 2.56 -10.98 9.29
N ALA A 39 1.83 -9.88 9.18
CA ALA A 39 2.23 -8.74 8.38
C ALA A 39 3.40 -8.02 9.07
N GLU A 40 4.56 -8.66 9.04
CA GLU A 40 5.80 -8.23 9.67
C GLU A 40 7.00 -8.63 8.83
N ARG A 41 8.02 -7.78 8.86
CA ARG A 41 9.30 -8.03 8.25
C ARG A 41 10.06 -9.13 9.02
N TRP A 42 10.82 -9.95 8.32
CA TRP A 42 11.69 -10.94 8.94
C TRP A 42 13.06 -10.35 9.24
N GLU A 43 13.33 -10.03 10.52
CA GLU A 43 14.53 -9.33 10.99
C GLU A 43 15.87 -9.94 10.54
N LYS A 44 15.93 -11.28 10.41
CA LYS A 44 17.16 -11.99 9.97
C LYS A 44 17.58 -11.66 8.54
N VAL A 45 16.74 -10.98 7.78
CA VAL A 45 17.01 -10.55 6.41
C VAL A 45 17.11 -9.03 6.35
N GLN A 46 17.86 -8.43 7.24
CA GLN A 46 18.32 -7.06 7.05
C GLN A 46 19.31 -7.08 5.90
N SER A 47 18.83 -6.75 4.72
CA SER A 47 19.72 -6.61 3.61
C SER A 47 20.15 -5.15 3.51
N ARG A 48 21.45 -4.94 3.32
CA ARG A 48 22.03 -3.65 2.96
C ARG A 48 21.50 -3.14 1.61
N THR A 49 20.71 -3.96 0.92
CA THR A 49 20.16 -3.72 -0.42
C THR A 49 18.70 -3.24 -0.39
N GLY A 50 18.08 -3.05 0.78
CA GLY A 50 16.66 -2.76 0.89
C GLY A 50 15.73 -3.95 0.62
N HIS A 51 16.25 -5.11 0.18
CA HIS A 51 15.44 -6.32 0.05
C HIS A 51 14.94 -6.78 1.41
N TYR A 52 13.67 -7.14 1.50
CA TYR A 52 13.14 -7.73 2.71
C TYR A 52 12.29 -8.96 2.37
N ARG A 53 12.10 -9.82 3.37
CA ARG A 53 11.25 -10.99 3.26
C ARG A 53 10.17 -10.96 4.33
N MET A 54 8.98 -11.41 3.93
CA MET A 54 7.91 -11.65 4.88
C MET A 54 8.31 -12.75 5.87
N ARG A 55 7.90 -12.57 7.12
CA ARG A 55 8.05 -13.60 8.15
C ARG A 55 7.36 -14.90 7.71
N PRO A 56 7.99 -16.09 7.90
CA PRO A 56 7.31 -17.37 7.73
C PRO A 56 6.07 -17.49 8.61
N PRO A 57 5.15 -18.43 8.35
CA PRO A 57 4.05 -18.71 9.25
C PRO A 57 4.53 -18.94 10.68
N ILE A 58 3.81 -18.37 11.67
CA ILE A 58 4.09 -18.56 13.10
C ILE A 58 3.21 -19.64 13.72
N LEU A 59 2.08 -19.95 13.07
CA LEU A 59 1.18 -21.06 13.37
C LEU A 59 0.83 -21.74 12.04
N LYS A 60 0.90 -23.06 12.00
CA LYS A 60 0.63 -23.89 10.82
C LYS A 60 -0.09 -25.17 11.19
N GLU A 61 -0.56 -25.90 10.21
CA GLU A 61 -1.23 -27.19 10.38
C GLU A 61 -2.44 -27.10 11.32
N PHE A 62 -3.10 -25.92 11.36
CA PHE A 62 -4.31 -25.79 12.16
C PHE A 62 -5.47 -26.45 11.41
N ALA A 63 -5.97 -27.52 11.99
CA ALA A 63 -7.04 -28.32 11.42
C ALA A 63 -7.93 -28.90 12.50
N PHE A 64 -9.20 -29.09 12.17
CA PHE A 64 -10.08 -30.03 12.86
C PHE A 64 -9.90 -31.41 12.21
N LEU A 65 -9.97 -32.45 13.02
CA LEU A 65 -9.63 -33.80 12.59
C LEU A 65 -10.89 -34.70 12.64
N ASP A 66 -10.94 -35.65 11.72
CA ASP A 66 -11.88 -36.76 11.74
C ASP A 66 -11.52 -37.81 12.83
N ASP A 67 -12.30 -38.87 12.91
CA ASP A 67 -12.07 -39.96 13.88
C ASP A 67 -10.78 -40.77 13.56
N GLU A 68 -10.26 -40.66 12.36
CA GLU A 68 -9.01 -41.30 11.91
C GLU A 68 -7.78 -40.39 12.10
N GLY A 69 -8.01 -39.16 12.59
CA GLY A 69 -6.96 -38.16 12.86
C GLY A 69 -6.46 -37.42 11.61
N GLN A 70 -7.23 -37.46 10.52
CA GLN A 70 -6.92 -36.69 9.30
C GLN A 70 -7.62 -35.33 9.31
N PRO A 71 -7.01 -34.28 8.70
CA PRO A 71 -7.66 -32.99 8.55
C PRO A 71 -9.03 -33.09 7.84
N LEU A 72 -10.08 -32.57 8.47
CA LEU A 72 -11.41 -32.51 7.87
C LEU A 72 -11.41 -31.64 6.61
N PRO A 73 -11.91 -32.15 5.48
CA PRO A 73 -12.18 -31.32 4.33
C PRO A 73 -13.18 -30.21 4.63
N PHE A 74 -12.95 -29.01 4.08
CA PHE A 74 -13.87 -27.90 4.25
C PHE A 74 -14.02 -27.04 3.00
N GLU A 75 -15.19 -26.43 2.87
CA GLU A 75 -15.47 -25.35 1.93
C GLU A 75 -15.40 -24.00 2.66
N VAL A 76 -14.85 -22.99 1.99
CA VAL A 76 -14.76 -21.63 2.53
C VAL A 76 -15.92 -20.80 2.02
N GLU A 77 -16.66 -20.18 2.96
CA GLU A 77 -17.57 -19.07 2.68
C GLU A 77 -17.06 -17.84 3.44
N SER A 78 -16.66 -16.81 2.72
CA SER A 78 -16.01 -15.65 3.32
C SER A 78 -16.77 -14.35 3.06
N TYR A 79 -16.68 -13.47 4.06
CA TYR A 79 -17.14 -12.08 4.03
C TYR A 79 -16.03 -11.18 4.61
N PRO A 80 -16.07 -9.86 4.43
CA PRO A 80 -15.09 -8.97 5.07
C PRO A 80 -14.94 -9.14 6.57
N HIS A 81 -16.02 -9.41 7.29
CA HIS A 81 -16.09 -9.51 8.74
C HIS A 81 -16.03 -10.95 9.29
N LEU A 82 -16.23 -11.97 8.46
CA LEU A 82 -16.48 -13.35 8.89
C LEU A 82 -15.99 -14.34 7.83
N THR A 83 -15.28 -15.37 8.27
CA THR A 83 -14.95 -16.52 7.43
C THR A 83 -15.55 -17.79 8.04
N LYS A 84 -16.25 -18.56 7.24
CA LYS A 84 -16.89 -19.82 7.62
C LYS A 84 -16.19 -20.99 6.95
N LEU A 85 -15.87 -22.02 7.71
CA LEU A 85 -15.43 -23.31 7.19
C LEU A 85 -16.57 -24.30 7.32
N LYS A 86 -17.13 -24.73 6.21
CA LYS A 86 -18.21 -25.72 6.15
C LYS A 86 -17.60 -27.11 6.04
N THR A 87 -17.83 -27.95 7.03
CA THR A 87 -17.33 -29.33 7.15
C THR A 87 -18.47 -30.31 7.32
N ALA A 88 -18.16 -31.61 7.29
CA ALA A 88 -19.12 -32.66 7.64
C ALA A 88 -19.57 -32.62 9.11
N GLN A 89 -18.79 -32.01 10.01
CA GLN A 89 -19.10 -31.85 11.43
C GLN A 89 -19.83 -30.55 11.77
N GLY A 90 -20.14 -29.72 10.77
CA GLY A 90 -20.80 -28.43 10.93
C GLY A 90 -19.93 -27.25 10.43
N THR A 91 -20.35 -26.04 10.80
CA THR A 91 -19.71 -24.81 10.35
C THR A 91 -18.90 -24.17 11.47
N PHE A 92 -17.66 -23.85 11.18
CA PHE A 92 -16.73 -23.13 12.06
C PHE A 92 -16.59 -21.69 11.58
N ASP A 93 -16.87 -20.71 12.44
CA ASP A 93 -16.91 -19.29 12.09
C ASP A 93 -15.73 -18.55 12.73
N PHE A 94 -14.90 -17.92 11.89
CA PHE A 94 -13.75 -17.13 12.32
C PHE A 94 -14.05 -15.63 12.25
N VAL A 95 -13.78 -14.90 13.32
CA VAL A 95 -13.96 -13.45 13.43
C VAL A 95 -12.82 -12.81 14.21
N PHE A 96 -12.37 -11.62 13.80
CA PHE A 96 -11.43 -10.81 14.59
C PHE A 96 -12.21 -10.00 15.63
N THR A 97 -11.87 -10.18 16.92
CA THR A 97 -12.42 -9.38 18.02
C THR A 97 -11.60 -8.10 18.23
N ASP A 98 -10.31 -8.19 18.06
CA ASP A 98 -9.35 -7.08 18.13
C ASP A 98 -8.13 -7.34 17.22
N ALA A 99 -7.12 -6.46 17.25
CA ALA A 99 -5.92 -6.55 16.40
C ALA A 99 -5.02 -7.78 16.70
N GLU A 100 -5.21 -8.46 17.82
CA GLU A 100 -4.34 -9.55 18.30
C GLU A 100 -5.13 -10.85 18.56
N THR A 101 -6.47 -10.84 18.38
CA THR A 101 -7.33 -11.95 18.77
C THR A 101 -8.24 -12.41 17.64
N LEU A 102 -8.11 -13.68 17.30
CA LEU A 102 -8.99 -14.41 16.40
C LEU A 102 -9.89 -15.35 17.22
N LEU A 103 -11.20 -15.12 17.15
CA LEU A 103 -12.21 -15.93 17.78
C LEU A 103 -12.77 -16.92 16.78
N LEU A 104 -13.00 -18.15 17.22
CA LEU A 104 -13.60 -19.24 16.47
C LEU A 104 -14.84 -19.75 17.19
N ARG A 105 -16.02 -19.56 16.61
CA ARG A 105 -17.24 -20.22 17.04
C ARG A 105 -17.29 -21.63 16.45
N MET A 106 -17.42 -22.62 17.29
CA MET A 106 -17.47 -24.03 16.92
C MET A 106 -18.92 -24.56 16.90
N PRO A 107 -19.27 -25.49 15.99
CA PRO A 107 -20.55 -26.17 16.05
C PRO A 107 -20.62 -27.10 17.27
N PRO A 108 -21.83 -27.37 17.86
CA PRO A 108 -21.97 -28.33 18.96
C PRO A 108 -21.52 -29.74 18.56
N GLY A 109 -20.86 -30.43 19.48
CA GLY A 109 -20.35 -31.78 19.25
C GLY A 109 -18.96 -32.03 19.83
N LYS A 110 -18.35 -33.14 19.46
CA LYS A 110 -16.97 -33.47 19.80
C LYS A 110 -16.06 -33.14 18.60
N HIS A 111 -15.02 -32.38 18.87
CA HIS A 111 -14.07 -32.00 17.84
C HIS A 111 -12.63 -32.25 18.29
N ASN A 112 -11.87 -32.90 17.45
CA ASN A 112 -10.42 -33.01 17.59
C ASN A 112 -9.77 -31.89 16.82
N PHE A 113 -8.74 -31.27 17.39
CA PHE A 113 -7.99 -30.24 16.71
C PHE A 113 -6.49 -30.44 16.85
N GLN A 114 -5.74 -29.87 15.90
CA GLN A 114 -4.29 -29.78 15.99
C GLN A 114 -3.80 -28.46 15.42
N PHE A 115 -2.64 -28.03 15.85
CA PHE A 115 -1.82 -27.02 15.19
C PHE A 115 -0.36 -27.13 15.62
N SER A 116 0.55 -26.55 14.82
CA SER A 116 1.93 -26.36 15.20
C SER A 116 2.22 -24.87 15.29
N ALA A 117 2.88 -24.43 16.37
CA ALA A 117 3.23 -23.03 16.56
C ALA A 117 4.68 -22.88 17.03
N GLN A 118 5.32 -21.78 16.60
CA GLN A 118 6.71 -21.48 16.96
C GLN A 118 6.79 -20.86 18.35
N GLY A 119 7.72 -21.35 19.19
CA GLY A 119 7.95 -20.82 20.52
C GLY A 119 9.22 -21.39 21.16
N ASP A 120 9.72 -20.66 22.17
CA ASP A 120 10.88 -21.07 22.97
C ASP A 120 10.44 -21.87 24.21
N ARG A 121 9.23 -21.60 24.69
CA ARG A 121 8.61 -22.25 25.85
C ARG A 121 7.11 -22.38 25.64
N GLY A 122 6.58 -23.54 25.96
CA GLY A 122 5.14 -23.82 25.91
C GLY A 122 4.63 -24.44 27.21
N GLN A 123 3.38 -24.17 27.57
CA GLN A 123 2.70 -24.78 28.70
C GLN A 123 1.22 -24.99 28.42
N ILE A 124 0.65 -26.05 28.97
CA ILE A 124 -0.78 -26.33 28.94
C ILE A 124 -1.46 -25.92 30.25
N GLY A 125 -2.71 -25.52 30.14
CA GLY A 125 -3.55 -25.13 31.27
C GLY A 125 -4.97 -25.72 31.16
N ARG A 126 -5.79 -25.42 32.15
CA ARG A 126 -7.15 -25.99 32.26
C ARG A 126 -8.06 -25.64 31.06
N ARG A 127 -7.89 -24.47 30.45
CA ARG A 127 -8.73 -23.95 29.34
C ARG A 127 -7.98 -23.77 28.04
N GLY A 128 -6.81 -24.41 27.86
CA GLY A 128 -5.98 -24.25 26.70
C GLY A 128 -4.50 -24.26 27.04
N GLY A 129 -3.72 -23.36 26.49
CA GLY A 129 -2.28 -23.26 26.75
C GLY A 129 -1.69 -21.97 26.19
N ASP A 130 -0.39 -21.84 26.33
CA ASP A 130 0.37 -20.73 25.75
C ASP A 130 1.77 -21.15 25.34
N LEU A 131 2.30 -20.37 24.37
CA LEU A 131 3.66 -20.46 23.89
C LEU A 131 4.28 -19.06 23.95
N HIS A 132 5.50 -18.98 24.40
CA HIS A 132 6.29 -17.76 24.43
C HIS A 132 7.42 -17.86 23.43
N GLY A 133 7.64 -16.82 22.66
CA GLY A 133 8.67 -16.76 21.62
C GLY A 133 8.72 -15.37 20.98
N ILE A 134 9.05 -15.30 19.71
CA ILE A 134 9.06 -14.04 18.95
C ILE A 134 7.68 -13.35 19.03
N ARG A 135 6.61 -14.14 19.01
CA ARG A 135 5.26 -13.73 19.39
C ARG A 135 4.74 -14.70 20.44
N ASN A 136 4.02 -14.15 21.40
CA ASN A 136 3.37 -14.94 22.41
C ASN A 136 2.00 -15.38 21.87
N ILE A 137 1.72 -16.66 21.96
CA ILE A 137 0.50 -17.29 21.42
C ILE A 137 -0.24 -17.95 22.57
N ALA A 138 -1.48 -17.55 22.80
CA ALA A 138 -2.36 -18.27 23.72
C ALA A 138 -3.55 -18.84 22.96
N TYR A 139 -3.91 -20.07 23.26
CA TYR A 139 -5.20 -20.64 22.89
C TYR A 139 -6.05 -20.88 24.13
N THR A 140 -7.32 -20.50 24.05
CA THR A 140 -8.22 -20.53 25.19
C THR A 140 -9.64 -20.92 24.73
N THR A 141 -10.31 -21.78 25.47
CA THR A 141 -11.69 -22.18 25.17
C THR A 141 -12.54 -22.22 26.44
N ASN A 142 -13.85 -21.99 26.32
CA ASN A 142 -14.85 -22.30 27.35
C ASN A 142 -15.49 -23.66 27.15
N ALA A 143 -15.31 -24.30 25.99
CA ALA A 143 -15.72 -25.69 25.78
C ALA A 143 -14.96 -26.64 26.72
N LYS A 144 -15.53 -27.77 26.99
CA LYS A 144 -14.91 -28.80 27.84
C LYS A 144 -13.76 -29.48 27.11
N LEU A 145 -12.53 -29.15 27.51
CA LEU A 145 -11.33 -29.86 27.05
C LEU A 145 -11.31 -31.28 27.60
N THR A 146 -11.40 -32.27 26.71
CA THR A 146 -11.34 -33.69 27.05
C THR A 146 -9.93 -34.27 26.91
N SER A 147 -9.11 -33.66 26.02
CA SER A 147 -7.66 -33.87 25.97
C SER A 147 -6.95 -32.57 25.57
N ASN A 148 -5.72 -32.40 26.03
CA ASN A 148 -4.88 -31.25 25.67
C ASN A 148 -3.42 -31.65 25.84
N GLU A 149 -2.71 -31.79 24.72
CA GLU A 149 -1.34 -32.27 24.68
C GLU A 149 -0.48 -31.27 23.93
N MET A 150 0.72 -31.05 24.40
CA MET A 150 1.71 -30.19 23.76
C MET A 150 3.07 -30.89 23.78
N SER A 151 3.70 -31.02 22.61
CA SER A 151 5.00 -31.65 22.45
C SER A 151 5.95 -30.76 21.68
N LEU A 152 7.19 -30.67 22.18
CA LEU A 152 8.26 -29.96 21.51
C LEU A 152 8.73 -30.79 20.29
N MET A 153 8.77 -30.17 19.15
CA MET A 153 9.24 -30.69 17.88
C MET A 153 10.59 -30.08 17.54
N PRO A 154 11.33 -30.61 16.54
CA PRO A 154 12.55 -29.99 16.07
C PRO A 154 12.36 -28.50 15.67
N GLU A 155 13.45 -27.73 15.69
CA GLU A 155 13.50 -26.33 15.24
C GLU A 155 12.61 -25.34 16.05
N GLY A 156 12.29 -25.68 17.31
CA GLY A 156 11.51 -24.78 18.18
C GLY A 156 10.01 -24.70 17.83
N TRP A 157 9.46 -25.74 17.19
CA TRP A 157 8.03 -25.89 16.98
C TRP A 157 7.39 -26.68 18.12
N TYR A 158 6.21 -26.29 18.51
CA TYR A 158 5.37 -27.03 19.42
C TYR A 158 4.15 -27.55 18.65
N LYS A 159 3.95 -28.86 18.68
CA LYS A 159 2.72 -29.51 18.20
C LYS A 159 1.71 -29.56 19.34
N VAL A 160 0.55 -28.95 19.12
CA VAL A 160 -0.59 -29.00 20.03
C VAL A 160 -1.65 -29.93 19.42
N LYS A 161 -2.16 -30.84 20.22
CA LYS A 161 -3.31 -31.68 19.89
C LYS A 161 -4.31 -31.63 21.05
N GLY A 162 -5.58 -31.57 20.71
CA GLY A 162 -6.62 -31.56 21.75
C GLY A 162 -7.96 -32.04 21.24
N SER A 163 -8.83 -32.33 22.19
CA SER A 163 -10.22 -32.68 21.95
C SER A 163 -11.11 -31.82 22.81
N VAL A 164 -12.21 -31.33 22.26
CA VAL A 164 -13.19 -30.50 22.93
C VAL A 164 -14.58 -31.09 22.77
N GLU A 165 -15.36 -30.98 23.80
CA GLU A 165 -16.80 -31.22 23.78
C GLU A 165 -17.50 -29.86 23.85
N VAL A 166 -18.14 -29.48 22.75
CA VAL A 166 -18.68 -28.14 22.49
C VAL A 166 -20.18 -28.16 22.72
N GLU A 167 -20.66 -27.24 23.56
CA GLU A 167 -22.06 -26.89 23.70
C GLU A 167 -22.38 -25.65 22.83
N HIS A 168 -23.66 -25.31 22.74
CA HIS A 168 -24.09 -24.15 21.96
C HIS A 168 -23.51 -22.84 22.53
N GLY A 169 -22.81 -22.09 21.69
CA GLY A 169 -22.18 -20.81 22.05
C GLY A 169 -20.73 -20.90 22.54
N ASP A 170 -20.18 -22.12 22.67
CA ASP A 170 -18.77 -22.27 23.01
C ASP A 170 -17.84 -21.84 21.90
N VAL A 171 -16.68 -21.30 22.29
CA VAL A 171 -15.69 -20.75 21.39
C VAL A 171 -14.28 -21.24 21.69
N PHE A 172 -13.43 -21.13 20.68
CA PHE A 172 -11.98 -21.26 20.76
C PHE A 172 -11.34 -19.96 20.34
N MET A 173 -10.38 -19.46 21.10
CA MET A 173 -9.70 -18.20 20.82
C MET A 173 -8.21 -18.41 20.63
N LEU A 174 -7.65 -17.71 19.66
CA LEU A 174 -6.21 -17.52 19.46
C LEU A 174 -5.87 -16.04 19.72
N ASN A 175 -5.11 -15.77 20.78
CA ASN A 175 -4.53 -14.46 21.03
C ASN A 175 -3.04 -14.51 20.70
N ILE A 176 -2.62 -13.70 19.74
CA ILE A 176 -1.25 -13.66 19.21
C ILE A 176 -0.73 -12.24 19.36
N THR A 177 0.20 -12.05 20.30
CA THR A 177 0.58 -10.72 20.78
C THR A 177 2.11 -10.58 20.93
N PRO A 178 2.69 -9.39 20.74
CA PRO A 178 4.07 -9.09 21.15
C PRO A 178 4.21 -8.86 22.66
N ARG A 179 3.09 -8.75 23.39
CA ARG A 179 3.06 -8.46 24.84
C ARG A 179 3.30 -9.72 25.65
N LEU A 180 3.74 -9.54 26.90
CA LEU A 180 3.91 -10.68 27.83
C LEU A 180 2.58 -11.21 28.39
N GLY A 181 1.56 -10.36 28.45
CA GLY A 181 0.22 -10.76 28.92
C GLY A 181 -0.69 -11.15 27.78
N PHE A 182 -1.54 -12.13 28.01
CA PHE A 182 -2.52 -12.63 27.05
C PHE A 182 -3.93 -12.10 27.33
N ASN A 183 -4.69 -11.83 26.27
CA ASN A 183 -6.13 -11.72 26.38
C ASN A 183 -6.72 -13.13 26.39
N ARG A 184 -7.30 -13.52 27.52
CA ARG A 184 -7.99 -14.81 27.72
C ARG A 184 -9.48 -14.63 28.06
N SER A 185 -9.99 -13.41 27.95
CA SER A 185 -11.41 -13.12 28.10
C SER A 185 -12.18 -13.73 26.93
N ILE A 186 -13.20 -14.50 27.25
CA ILE A 186 -14.02 -15.17 26.24
C ILE A 186 -15.31 -14.36 26.09
N PRO A 187 -15.49 -13.63 24.99
CA PRO A 187 -16.71 -12.89 24.71
C PRO A 187 -17.76 -13.81 24.09
N ASP A 188 -18.99 -13.32 24.01
CA ASP A 188 -20.06 -13.97 23.27
C ASP A 188 -19.82 -13.88 21.76
N ALA A 189 -19.77 -15.04 21.10
CA ALA A 189 -19.41 -15.12 19.67
C ALA A 189 -20.40 -14.40 18.75
N GLU A 190 -21.69 -14.47 19.05
CA GLU A 190 -22.73 -13.84 18.24
C GLU A 190 -22.63 -12.32 18.30
N SER A 191 -22.37 -11.79 19.50
CA SER A 191 -22.11 -10.36 19.72
C SER A 191 -20.87 -9.89 18.96
N GLU A 192 -19.76 -10.65 18.98
CA GLU A 192 -18.53 -10.28 18.28
C GLU A 192 -18.68 -10.32 16.75
N ILE A 193 -19.39 -11.32 16.21
CA ILE A 193 -19.70 -11.38 14.78
C ILE A 193 -20.55 -10.18 14.38
N LYS A 194 -21.54 -9.81 15.18
CA LYS A 194 -22.38 -8.63 14.94
C LYS A 194 -21.56 -7.33 14.99
N LEU A 195 -20.70 -7.17 16.00
CA LEU A 195 -19.82 -6.01 16.12
C LEU A 195 -18.83 -5.91 14.95
N ALA A 196 -18.29 -7.03 14.49
CA ALA A 196 -17.43 -7.07 13.31
C ALA A 196 -18.19 -6.65 12.05
N TYR A 197 -19.43 -7.15 11.87
CA TYR A 197 -20.31 -6.72 10.77
C TYR A 197 -20.55 -5.21 10.80
N GLU A 198 -20.95 -4.65 11.96
CA GLU A 198 -21.24 -3.23 12.13
C GLU A 198 -20.01 -2.33 11.85
N ARG A 199 -18.79 -2.77 12.23
CA ARG A 199 -17.54 -2.05 11.91
C ARG A 199 -17.31 -1.95 10.42
N TRP A 200 -17.57 -3.03 9.66
CA TRP A 200 -17.41 -3.03 8.21
C TRP A 200 -18.55 -2.28 7.51
N GLU A 201 -19.78 -2.44 7.96
CA GLU A 201 -20.93 -1.70 7.43
C GLU A 201 -20.74 -0.18 7.56
N LYS A 202 -20.30 0.27 8.74
CA LYS A 202 -19.97 1.69 8.96
C LYS A 202 -18.90 2.19 7.98
N TRP A 203 -17.88 1.38 7.71
CA TRP A 203 -16.82 1.71 6.78
C TRP A 203 -17.35 1.89 5.35
N PHE A 204 -18.06 0.89 4.83
CA PHE A 204 -18.59 0.94 3.47
C PHE A 204 -19.68 2.02 3.30
N SER A 205 -20.48 2.27 4.33
CA SER A 205 -21.52 3.31 4.29
C SER A 205 -20.94 4.73 4.22
N ALA A 206 -19.68 4.93 4.60
CA ALA A 206 -19.00 6.22 4.49
C ALA A 206 -18.43 6.47 3.07
N THR A 207 -18.40 5.48 2.20
CA THR A 207 -17.79 5.61 0.88
C THR A 207 -18.67 6.42 -0.07
N PRO A 208 -18.11 7.36 -0.88
CA PRO A 208 -18.86 8.07 -1.89
C PRO A 208 -19.50 7.13 -2.92
N PRO A 209 -20.65 7.48 -3.49
CA PRO A 209 -21.25 6.69 -4.55
C PRO A 209 -20.45 6.79 -5.85
N VAL A 210 -20.42 5.69 -6.62
CA VAL A 210 -19.82 5.62 -7.95
C VAL A 210 -20.80 5.03 -8.96
N LEU A 211 -20.48 5.15 -10.25
CA LEU A 211 -21.24 4.53 -11.33
C LEU A 211 -21.35 3.02 -11.12
N PRO A 212 -22.48 2.39 -11.48
CA PRO A 212 -22.73 0.96 -11.22
C PRO A 212 -21.67 0.01 -11.79
N GLU A 213 -21.08 0.36 -12.94
CA GLU A 213 -20.03 -0.45 -13.58
C GLU A 213 -18.76 -0.58 -12.74
N TYR A 214 -18.44 0.40 -11.88
CA TYR A 214 -17.25 0.33 -11.02
C TYR A 214 -17.50 -0.36 -9.69
N ARG A 215 -18.76 -0.57 -9.30
CA ARG A 215 -19.18 -0.88 -7.94
C ARG A 215 -18.48 -2.08 -7.33
N GLU A 216 -18.40 -3.20 -8.03
CA GLU A 216 -17.80 -4.43 -7.49
C GLU A 216 -16.32 -4.24 -7.15
N GLN A 217 -15.56 -3.69 -8.10
CA GLN A 217 -14.12 -3.47 -7.89
C GLN A 217 -13.84 -2.32 -6.93
N TYR A 218 -14.74 -1.34 -6.86
CA TYR A 218 -14.69 -0.23 -5.91
C TYR A 218 -14.88 -0.69 -4.46
N ASP A 219 -15.85 -1.55 -4.20
CA ASP A 219 -16.05 -2.13 -2.88
C ASP A 219 -14.85 -3.01 -2.47
N TYR A 220 -14.27 -3.74 -3.43
CA TYR A 220 -13.05 -4.50 -3.19
C TYR A 220 -11.84 -3.62 -2.92
N ALA A 221 -11.68 -2.51 -3.63
CA ALA A 221 -10.64 -1.53 -3.35
C ALA A 221 -10.77 -0.96 -1.94
N TRP A 222 -11.98 -0.63 -1.49
CA TRP A 222 -12.23 -0.18 -0.12
C TRP A 222 -11.98 -1.25 0.94
N TRP A 223 -12.19 -2.53 0.60
CA TRP A 223 -11.76 -3.63 1.46
C TRP A 223 -10.24 -3.64 1.61
N ILE A 224 -9.47 -3.50 0.52
CA ILE A 224 -8.00 -3.43 0.56
C ILE A 224 -7.55 -2.27 1.46
N MET A 225 -8.13 -1.08 1.27
CA MET A 225 -7.79 0.10 2.05
C MET A 225 -8.00 -0.10 3.55
N ARG A 226 -9.08 -0.77 3.95
CA ARG A 226 -9.34 -1.04 5.36
C ARG A 226 -8.53 -2.21 5.90
N ALA A 227 -8.55 -3.35 5.21
CA ALA A 227 -7.89 -4.57 5.65
C ALA A 227 -6.35 -4.42 5.71
N GLY A 228 -5.78 -3.56 4.86
CA GLY A 228 -4.36 -3.28 4.80
C GLY A 228 -3.82 -2.38 5.91
N LEU A 229 -4.69 -1.69 6.69
CA LEU A 229 -4.27 -0.84 7.79
C LEU A 229 -3.60 -1.64 8.91
N LEU A 230 -2.49 -1.14 9.41
CA LEU A 230 -1.71 -1.66 10.53
C LEU A 230 -1.80 -0.71 11.71
N SER A 231 -2.10 -1.24 12.90
CA SER A 231 -2.18 -0.44 14.11
C SER A 231 -0.83 0.13 14.54
N GLN A 232 -0.89 1.24 15.26
CA GLN A 232 0.23 1.86 15.93
C GLN A 232 1.02 0.86 16.78
N ARG A 233 2.35 0.80 16.57
CA ARG A 233 3.27 -0.05 17.32
C ARG A 233 4.73 0.34 17.02
N PHE A 234 5.54 0.52 18.05
CA PHE A 234 6.96 0.91 17.94
C PHE A 234 7.14 2.16 17.06
N TYR A 235 7.86 2.03 15.93
CA TYR A 235 8.05 3.12 14.97
C TYR A 235 6.80 3.47 14.16
N PHE A 236 5.77 2.64 14.16
CA PHE A 236 4.46 3.05 13.65
C PHE A 236 3.78 3.96 14.68
N THR A 237 4.06 5.24 14.61
CA THR A 237 3.52 6.27 15.52
C THR A 237 2.03 6.49 15.33
N ARG A 238 1.49 6.06 14.19
CA ARG A 238 0.09 6.18 13.79
C ARG A 238 -0.39 4.92 13.09
N GLU A 239 -1.69 4.77 12.94
CA GLU A 239 -2.27 3.77 12.06
C GLU A 239 -1.99 4.13 10.61
N ALA A 240 -1.44 3.22 9.85
CA ALA A 240 -1.06 3.45 8.47
C ALA A 240 -1.30 2.25 7.57
N LEU A 241 -1.54 2.51 6.28
CA LEU A 241 -1.72 1.48 5.28
C LEU A 241 -0.37 0.95 4.80
N ALA A 242 -0.20 -0.37 4.84
CA ALA A 242 0.90 -1.05 4.14
C ALA A 242 0.61 -1.11 2.64
N PRO A 243 1.61 -0.90 1.75
CA PRO A 243 1.42 -1.01 0.30
C PRO A 243 0.80 -2.34 -0.12
N SER A 244 1.21 -3.44 0.49
CA SER A 244 0.54 -4.74 0.41
C SER A 244 0.79 -5.53 1.68
N LYS A 245 -0.26 -5.81 2.43
CA LYS A 245 -0.16 -6.51 3.72
C LYS A 245 0.46 -7.90 3.61
N ILE A 246 0.39 -8.52 2.45
CA ILE A 246 0.94 -9.87 2.18
C ILE A 246 2.30 -9.84 1.48
N HIS A 247 2.79 -8.64 1.10
CA HIS A 247 4.03 -8.52 0.33
C HIS A 247 4.95 -7.40 0.85
N TYR A 248 4.44 -6.17 1.04
CA TYR A 248 5.19 -5.00 1.52
C TYR A 248 4.64 -4.52 2.86
N VAL A 249 5.24 -4.98 3.96
CA VAL A 249 4.79 -4.68 5.33
C VAL A 249 5.64 -3.59 5.98
N GLY A 250 5.27 -2.39 5.70
CA GLY A 250 5.90 -1.17 6.16
C GLY A 250 5.13 0.03 5.67
N VAL A 251 5.63 1.20 5.95
CA VAL A 251 5.14 2.47 5.44
C VAL A 251 6.21 3.01 4.49
N TRP A 252 5.98 2.96 3.18
CA TRP A 252 6.81 3.66 2.21
C TRP A 252 6.31 5.08 2.05
N GLN A 253 7.21 6.05 2.06
CA GLN A 253 6.91 7.47 2.12
C GLN A 253 5.89 7.91 1.06
N TRP A 254 6.17 7.73 -0.22
CA TRP A 254 5.30 8.24 -1.29
C TRP A 254 4.02 7.44 -1.48
N ASP A 255 4.00 6.16 -1.07
CA ASP A 255 2.78 5.34 -1.04
C ASP A 255 1.72 5.98 -0.16
N GLN A 256 2.12 6.55 0.98
CA GLN A 256 1.19 7.22 1.89
C GLN A 256 0.52 8.43 1.24
N PHE A 257 1.21 9.13 0.36
CA PHE A 257 0.65 10.25 -0.37
C PHE A 257 -0.50 9.83 -1.29
N PHE A 258 -0.37 8.68 -1.95
CA PHE A 258 -1.43 8.10 -2.77
C PHE A 258 -2.53 7.43 -1.92
N HIS A 259 -2.17 6.77 -0.81
CA HIS A 259 -3.16 6.20 0.11
C HIS A 259 -4.11 7.27 0.67
N ALA A 260 -3.60 8.45 0.97
CA ALA A 260 -4.38 9.57 1.46
C ALA A 260 -5.48 10.02 0.46
N LEU A 261 -5.29 9.82 -0.85
CA LEU A 261 -6.29 10.16 -1.88
C LEU A 261 -7.61 9.42 -1.66
N ALA A 262 -7.58 8.16 -1.22
CA ALA A 262 -8.79 7.43 -0.89
C ALA A 262 -9.32 7.82 0.49
N PHE A 263 -8.48 7.79 1.51
CA PHE A 263 -8.91 8.03 2.88
C PHE A 263 -9.56 9.40 3.08
N ARG A 264 -9.14 10.44 2.35
CA ARG A 264 -9.74 11.78 2.43
C ARG A 264 -11.26 11.80 2.19
N HIS A 265 -11.79 10.80 1.51
CA HIS A 265 -13.21 10.69 1.20
C HIS A 265 -14.05 10.07 2.33
N VAL A 266 -13.44 9.34 3.27
CA VAL A 266 -14.14 8.59 4.33
C VAL A 266 -13.70 8.97 5.73
N ASP A 267 -12.44 9.39 5.92
CA ASP A 267 -11.87 9.73 7.22
C ASP A 267 -10.70 10.71 7.03
N ALA A 268 -11.00 12.01 7.17
CA ALA A 268 -10.01 13.07 6.99
C ALA A 268 -8.81 12.91 7.92
N ARG A 269 -9.01 12.51 9.19
CA ARG A 269 -7.94 12.31 10.15
C ARG A 269 -7.04 11.13 9.73
N LEU A 270 -7.62 10.04 9.26
CA LEU A 270 -6.85 8.90 8.76
C LEU A 270 -6.02 9.29 7.54
N ALA A 271 -6.55 10.14 6.65
CA ALA A 271 -5.79 10.68 5.51
C ALA A 271 -4.61 11.55 5.97
N GLU A 272 -4.84 12.45 6.93
CA GLU A 272 -3.82 13.29 7.54
C GLU A 272 -2.73 12.45 8.24
N ASP A 273 -3.13 11.39 8.94
CA ASP A 273 -2.23 10.50 9.66
C ASP A 273 -1.32 9.69 8.71
N GLN A 274 -1.73 9.45 7.43
CA GLN A 274 -0.83 8.89 6.42
C GLN A 274 0.36 9.83 6.13
N LEU A 275 0.14 11.14 6.15
CA LEU A 275 1.23 12.10 6.00
C LEU A 275 2.01 12.29 7.31
N ARG A 276 1.30 12.42 8.44
CA ARG A 276 1.92 12.64 9.75
C ARG A 276 2.90 11.52 10.13
N ILE A 277 2.59 10.25 9.84
CA ILE A 277 3.49 9.14 10.17
C ILE A 277 4.86 9.29 9.50
N VAL A 278 4.89 9.85 8.30
CA VAL A 278 6.15 10.13 7.59
C VAL A 278 6.87 11.31 8.22
N LEU A 279 6.15 12.38 8.53
CA LEU A 279 6.70 13.59 9.16
C LEU A 279 7.18 13.34 10.60
N ASP A 280 6.53 12.46 11.37
CA ASP A 280 6.95 12.06 12.72
C ASP A 280 8.39 11.49 12.74
N HIS A 281 8.91 11.05 11.59
CA HIS A 281 10.24 10.48 11.43
C HIS A 281 11.19 11.36 10.60
N GLN A 282 10.88 12.64 10.45
CA GLN A 282 11.77 13.57 9.76
C GLN A 282 13.11 13.69 10.48
N ARG A 283 14.21 13.59 9.75
CA ARG A 283 15.56 13.81 10.29
C ARG A 283 15.77 15.29 10.64
N GLY A 284 16.76 15.55 11.51
CA GLY A 284 17.10 16.91 11.92
C GLY A 284 17.61 17.82 10.80
N ASP A 285 18.06 17.26 9.68
CA ASP A 285 18.44 17.99 8.46
C ASP A 285 17.27 18.24 7.48
N GLY A 286 16.07 17.75 7.82
CA GLY A 286 14.86 17.91 7.04
C GLY A 286 14.48 16.70 6.16
N MET A 287 15.35 15.69 5.99
CA MET A 287 15.06 14.52 5.16
C MET A 287 13.93 13.68 5.72
N LEU A 288 13.01 13.27 4.86
CA LEU A 288 12.02 12.25 5.18
C LEU A 288 12.55 10.84 4.84
N PRO A 289 12.24 9.81 5.66
CA PRO A 289 12.72 8.45 5.40
C PRO A 289 12.09 7.85 4.15
N ASP A 290 12.81 6.97 3.48
CA ASP A 290 12.32 6.14 2.38
C ASP A 290 11.15 5.26 2.82
N ALA A 291 11.34 4.57 3.95
CA ALA A 291 10.34 3.69 4.53
C ALA A 291 10.45 3.63 6.07
N ILE A 292 9.34 3.27 6.71
CA ILE A 292 9.22 3.07 8.15
C ILE A 292 8.75 1.64 8.39
N HIS A 293 9.45 0.91 9.24
CA HIS A 293 9.10 -0.42 9.70
C HIS A 293 8.92 -0.43 11.22
N ASP A 294 8.34 -1.49 11.77
CA ASP A 294 8.19 -1.61 13.23
C ASP A 294 9.53 -1.42 13.99
N GLU A 295 10.64 -1.86 13.40
CA GLU A 295 11.97 -1.83 14.02
C GLU A 295 12.81 -0.58 13.71
N GLY A 296 12.34 0.33 12.86
CA GLY A 296 13.09 1.55 12.51
C GLY A 296 12.74 2.13 11.15
N THR A 297 13.54 3.12 10.76
CA THR A 297 13.39 3.84 9.49
C THR A 297 14.51 3.47 8.51
N VAL A 298 14.21 3.55 7.22
CA VAL A 298 15.18 3.43 6.14
C VAL A 298 15.50 4.84 5.64
N THR A 299 16.71 5.30 5.90
CA THR A 299 17.20 6.63 5.52
C THR A 299 18.52 6.60 4.78
N HIS A 300 19.18 5.44 4.72
CA HIS A 300 20.47 5.23 4.09
C HIS A 300 20.62 3.78 3.64
N LEU A 301 21.16 3.56 2.46
CA LEU A 301 21.46 2.23 1.91
C LEU A 301 22.87 2.20 1.33
N SER A 302 23.49 1.03 1.38
CA SER A 302 24.85 0.84 0.84
C SER A 302 24.88 0.24 -0.57
N LEU A 303 23.76 -0.24 -1.09
CA LEU A 303 23.65 -0.87 -2.39
C LEU A 303 22.37 -0.42 -3.12
N PRO A 304 22.42 -0.27 -4.45
CA PRO A 304 23.57 -0.49 -5.35
C PRO A 304 24.65 0.58 -5.23
N VAL A 305 24.37 1.71 -4.58
CA VAL A 305 25.29 2.80 -4.27
C VAL A 305 25.08 3.24 -2.83
N GLU A 306 26.16 3.63 -2.15
CA GLU A 306 26.06 4.15 -0.79
C GLU A 306 25.59 5.60 -0.80
N ALA A 307 24.36 5.83 -0.35
CA ALA A 307 23.75 7.15 -0.30
C ALA A 307 22.56 7.21 0.68
N ASP A 308 22.18 8.41 1.04
CA ASP A 308 20.89 8.68 1.68
C ASP A 308 19.75 8.35 0.73
N VAL A 309 18.68 7.80 1.28
CA VAL A 309 17.51 7.38 0.50
C VAL A 309 16.22 7.95 1.08
N THR A 310 15.41 8.51 0.20
CA THR A 310 14.10 9.10 0.46
C THR A 310 13.14 8.70 -0.67
N LYS A 311 12.07 9.46 -0.92
CA LYS A 311 11.13 9.26 -2.04
C LYS A 311 10.82 10.60 -2.73
N PRO A 312 10.14 10.59 -3.88
CA PRO A 312 9.79 11.80 -4.63
C PRO A 312 9.07 12.87 -3.78
N PRO A 313 9.41 14.17 -3.97
CA PRO A 313 8.89 15.28 -3.16
C PRO A 313 7.45 15.67 -3.52
N LEU A 314 6.48 14.85 -3.12
CA LEU A 314 5.05 15.04 -3.36
C LEU A 314 4.24 15.27 -2.07
N ALA A 315 4.89 15.47 -0.91
CA ALA A 315 4.20 15.58 0.37
C ALA A 315 3.31 16.82 0.49
N ALA A 316 3.74 18.01 -0.03
CA ALA A 316 2.91 19.20 -0.01
C ALA A 316 1.72 19.07 -0.98
N TRP A 317 1.89 18.41 -2.12
CA TRP A 317 0.79 18.07 -3.01
C TRP A 317 -0.24 17.17 -2.30
N ALA A 318 0.21 16.15 -1.59
CA ALA A 318 -0.67 15.27 -0.81
C ALA A 318 -1.41 16.03 0.30
N ALA A 319 -0.74 16.94 1.01
CA ALA A 319 -1.36 17.79 2.02
C ALA A 319 -2.51 18.63 1.44
N LEU A 320 -2.32 19.22 0.26
CA LEU A 320 -3.38 19.95 -0.44
C LEU A 320 -4.54 19.03 -0.86
N LYS A 321 -4.23 17.83 -1.37
CA LYS A 321 -5.27 16.85 -1.73
C LYS A 321 -6.12 16.44 -0.54
N ILE A 322 -5.54 16.30 0.63
CA ILE A 322 -6.26 16.06 1.88
C ILE A 322 -7.13 17.28 2.24
N PHE A 323 -6.54 18.47 2.18
CA PHE A 323 -7.22 19.72 2.51
C PHE A 323 -8.43 20.03 1.60
N GLU A 324 -8.39 19.66 0.31
CA GLU A 324 -9.51 19.82 -0.63
C GLU A 324 -10.82 19.21 -0.12
N THR A 325 -10.76 18.22 0.76
CA THR A 325 -11.94 17.55 1.33
C THR A 325 -12.13 17.82 2.81
N SER A 326 -11.05 17.94 3.58
CA SER A 326 -11.11 18.14 5.03
C SER A 326 -11.39 19.58 5.43
N HIS A 327 -10.85 20.54 4.67
CA HIS A 327 -10.80 21.96 4.99
C HIS A 327 -10.20 22.27 6.38
N HIS A 328 -9.33 21.39 6.91
CA HIS A 328 -8.67 21.55 8.20
C HIS A 328 -7.45 22.46 8.10
N HIS A 329 -7.62 23.74 8.41
CA HIS A 329 -6.52 24.73 8.39
C HIS A 329 -5.40 24.37 9.37
N ASP A 330 -5.75 23.94 10.58
CA ASP A 330 -4.78 23.53 11.61
C ASP A 330 -3.82 22.45 11.11
N PHE A 331 -4.30 21.54 10.25
CA PHE A 331 -3.45 20.52 9.61
C PHE A 331 -2.42 21.16 8.68
N LEU A 332 -2.81 22.14 7.86
CA LEU A 332 -1.86 22.83 6.98
C LEU A 332 -0.81 23.61 7.78
N GLU A 333 -1.22 24.28 8.87
CA GLU A 333 -0.28 24.97 9.77
C GLU A 333 0.70 23.99 10.43
N GLU A 334 0.21 22.83 10.89
CA GLU A 334 1.01 21.77 11.50
C GLU A 334 2.11 21.26 10.57
N VAL A 335 1.78 20.98 9.30
CA VAL A 335 2.69 20.30 8.37
C VAL A 335 3.58 21.26 7.57
N TYR A 336 3.30 22.56 7.56
CA TYR A 336 3.97 23.53 6.69
C TYR A 336 5.50 23.56 6.89
N GLU A 337 5.96 23.81 8.12
CA GLU A 337 7.40 23.90 8.40
C GLU A 337 8.15 22.59 8.12
N PRO A 338 7.66 21.41 8.53
CA PRO A 338 8.27 20.14 8.14
C PRO A 338 8.38 19.97 6.61
N LEU A 339 7.37 20.37 5.85
CA LEU A 339 7.38 20.28 4.39
C LEU A 339 8.38 21.24 3.74
N VAL A 340 8.54 22.45 4.30
CA VAL A 340 9.57 23.42 3.88
C VAL A 340 10.96 22.85 4.17
N HIS A 341 11.21 22.29 5.35
CA HIS A 341 12.49 21.68 5.70
C HIS A 341 12.86 20.53 4.74
N TRP A 342 11.89 19.70 4.33
CA TRP A 342 12.16 18.64 3.38
C TRP A 342 12.42 19.16 1.96
N HIS A 343 11.70 20.20 1.53
CA HIS A 343 11.98 20.90 0.28
C HIS A 343 13.42 21.43 0.26
N ASP A 344 13.85 22.10 1.34
CA ASP A 344 15.18 22.68 1.45
C ASP A 344 16.26 21.58 1.50
N TRP A 345 15.97 20.42 2.10
CA TRP A 345 16.88 19.28 2.11
C TRP A 345 17.28 18.85 0.69
N TRP A 346 16.34 18.79 -0.26
CA TRP A 346 16.64 18.42 -1.65
C TRP A 346 17.65 19.38 -2.29
N PHE A 347 17.46 20.68 -2.14
CA PHE A 347 18.38 21.68 -2.71
C PHE A 347 19.72 21.73 -1.97
N ASN A 348 19.74 21.52 -0.65
CA ASN A 348 20.97 21.56 0.13
C ASN A 348 21.84 20.31 -0.04
N ASN A 349 21.24 19.14 -0.27
CA ASN A 349 21.95 17.85 -0.27
C ASN A 349 22.01 17.19 -1.66
N ASN A 350 21.07 17.46 -2.54
CA ASN A 350 20.92 16.78 -3.82
C ASN A 350 20.90 17.75 -5.01
N ASN A 351 21.48 18.94 -4.88
CA ASN A 351 21.64 19.90 -5.98
C ASN A 351 22.75 19.44 -6.94
N ASP A 352 22.50 19.52 -8.25
CA ASP A 352 23.44 19.12 -9.31
C ASP A 352 24.43 20.23 -9.71
N GLY A 353 24.35 21.40 -9.06
CA GLY A 353 25.16 22.60 -9.35
C GLY A 353 24.59 23.50 -10.46
N THR A 354 23.47 23.14 -11.07
CA THR A 354 22.80 23.94 -12.12
C THR A 354 21.51 24.61 -11.66
N GLY A 355 21.12 24.39 -10.39
CA GLY A 355 19.83 24.80 -9.83
C GLY A 355 18.77 23.71 -9.82
N LEU A 356 19.08 22.53 -10.40
CA LEU A 356 18.22 21.36 -10.39
C LEU A 356 18.64 20.36 -9.31
N CYS A 357 17.70 19.50 -8.92
CA CYS A 357 17.98 18.39 -8.02
C CYS A 357 18.30 17.11 -8.80
N GLU A 358 19.12 16.24 -8.18
CA GLU A 358 19.52 14.95 -8.72
C GLU A 358 19.15 13.80 -7.78
N TYR A 359 18.85 12.63 -8.31
CA TYR A 359 18.80 11.40 -7.54
C TYR A 359 20.21 10.88 -7.27
N ARG A 360 20.53 10.59 -6.01
CA ARG A 360 21.81 9.98 -5.59
C ARG A 360 21.70 8.50 -5.28
N HIS A 361 20.47 8.01 -5.16
CA HIS A 361 20.17 6.59 -5.01
C HIS A 361 18.95 6.23 -5.87
N PRO A 362 18.94 5.09 -6.58
CA PRO A 362 17.80 4.68 -7.42
C PRO A 362 16.46 4.67 -6.68
N PHE A 363 16.44 4.16 -5.44
CA PHE A 363 15.21 4.04 -4.66
C PHE A 363 14.60 5.39 -4.25
N SER A 364 15.40 6.46 -4.22
CA SER A 364 14.86 7.82 -4.00
C SER A 364 13.92 8.31 -5.11
N SER A 365 14.00 7.70 -6.28
CA SER A 365 13.09 7.99 -7.40
C SER A 365 11.74 7.25 -7.27
N GLY A 366 11.67 6.19 -6.47
CA GLY A 366 10.58 5.24 -6.48
C GLY A 366 10.55 4.32 -7.70
N LEU A 367 11.43 4.54 -8.69
CA LEU A 367 11.55 3.79 -9.93
C LEU A 367 12.70 2.77 -9.83
N ASP A 368 12.64 1.91 -8.84
CA ASP A 368 13.75 1.14 -8.25
C ASP A 368 14.71 0.47 -9.26
N ASP A 369 14.20 -0.13 -10.33
CA ASP A 369 14.97 -0.82 -11.36
C ASP A 369 14.86 -0.19 -12.75
N SER A 370 14.46 1.08 -12.85
CA SER A 370 14.37 1.79 -14.14
C SER A 370 15.69 1.73 -14.90
N PRO A 371 15.67 1.54 -16.23
CA PRO A 371 16.87 1.54 -17.04
C PRO A 371 17.61 2.90 -17.07
N LEU A 372 17.00 3.96 -16.54
CA LEU A 372 17.69 5.24 -16.32
C LEU A 372 18.87 5.10 -15.36
N TRP A 373 18.85 4.12 -14.45
CA TRP A 373 19.91 3.90 -13.44
C TRP A 373 20.99 2.93 -13.90
N ASP A 374 20.86 2.32 -15.09
CA ASP A 374 21.87 1.40 -15.63
C ASP A 374 23.23 2.08 -15.85
N VAL A 375 23.25 3.40 -15.98
CA VAL A 375 24.48 4.21 -16.15
C VAL A 375 25.17 4.56 -14.83
N GLY A 376 24.51 4.29 -13.69
CA GLY A 376 24.95 4.68 -12.34
C GLY A 376 24.29 5.95 -11.83
N MET A 377 24.78 6.42 -10.68
CA MET A 377 24.30 7.63 -9.98
C MET A 377 25.45 8.65 -9.84
N PRO A 378 25.17 9.96 -9.68
CA PRO A 378 23.86 10.59 -9.61
C PRO A 378 23.20 10.80 -10.97
N VAL A 379 21.88 11.05 -10.97
CA VAL A 379 21.12 11.35 -12.18
C VAL A 379 20.22 12.57 -11.96
N THR A 380 20.39 13.62 -12.78
CA THR A 380 19.46 14.75 -12.86
C THR A 380 18.31 14.36 -13.79
N ALA A 381 17.11 14.18 -13.24
CA ALA A 381 15.98 13.62 -13.96
C ALA A 381 14.80 14.62 -14.10
N PRO A 382 14.07 14.59 -15.24
CA PRO A 382 12.93 15.48 -15.48
C PRO A 382 11.78 15.29 -14.49
N ASP A 383 11.51 14.05 -14.07
CA ASP A 383 10.46 13.72 -13.09
C ASP A 383 10.76 14.33 -11.72
N LEU A 384 11.99 14.18 -11.20
CA LEU A 384 12.36 14.77 -9.90
C LEU A 384 12.10 16.28 -9.89
N ASN A 385 12.59 16.99 -10.91
CA ASN A 385 12.48 18.44 -10.97
C ASN A 385 11.05 18.89 -11.28
N THR A 386 10.26 18.07 -11.95
CA THR A 386 8.80 18.27 -12.04
C THR A 386 8.14 18.14 -10.66
N TYR A 387 8.48 17.12 -9.89
CA TYR A 387 7.97 16.96 -8.52
C TYR A 387 8.40 18.10 -7.61
N MET A 388 9.65 18.61 -7.74
CA MET A 388 10.10 19.80 -7.02
C MET A 388 9.27 21.04 -7.38
N CYS A 389 8.98 21.26 -8.64
CA CYS A 389 8.12 22.36 -9.10
C CYS A 389 6.70 22.21 -8.52
N VAL A 390 6.10 21.02 -8.56
CA VAL A 390 4.77 20.73 -7.96
C VAL A 390 4.80 20.92 -6.45
N GLN A 391 5.86 20.51 -5.76
CA GLN A 391 6.06 20.72 -4.33
C GLN A 391 6.10 22.22 -3.99
N GLN A 392 6.87 23.01 -4.74
CA GLN A 392 6.99 24.47 -4.57
C GLN A 392 5.65 25.17 -4.75
N GLU A 393 4.91 24.86 -5.82
CA GLU A 393 3.59 25.42 -6.03
C GLU A 393 2.58 25.01 -4.94
N SER A 394 2.72 23.77 -4.44
CA SER A 394 1.87 23.28 -3.36
C SER A 394 2.18 24.02 -2.06
N LEU A 395 3.46 24.24 -1.75
CA LEU A 395 3.90 25.05 -0.61
C LEU A 395 3.40 26.49 -0.72
N ALA A 396 3.44 27.08 -1.92
CA ALA A 396 2.89 28.41 -2.16
C ALA A 396 1.41 28.49 -1.86
N LYS A 397 0.62 27.50 -2.29
CA LYS A 397 -0.83 27.44 -1.98
C LYS A 397 -1.10 27.23 -0.50
N ILE A 398 -0.34 26.35 0.16
CA ILE A 398 -0.45 26.16 1.61
C ILE A 398 -0.14 27.45 2.34
N ALA A 399 0.94 28.14 1.96
CA ALA A 399 1.34 29.43 2.51
C ALA A 399 0.24 30.49 2.39
N ASP A 400 -0.45 30.55 1.22
CA ASP A 400 -1.62 31.42 1.06
C ASP A 400 -2.74 31.08 2.05
N PHE A 401 -3.10 29.80 2.20
CA PHE A 401 -4.16 29.35 3.10
C PHE A 401 -3.87 29.68 4.57
N ILE A 402 -2.59 29.67 4.98
CA ILE A 402 -2.17 29.96 6.37
C ILE A 402 -1.67 31.42 6.54
N GLY A 403 -1.85 32.29 5.53
CA GLY A 403 -1.58 33.73 5.61
C GLY A 403 -0.10 34.13 5.48
N ARG A 404 0.79 33.25 4.98
CA ARG A 404 2.23 33.51 4.77
C ARG A 404 2.50 34.03 3.35
N THR A 405 2.09 35.24 3.05
CA THR A 405 2.09 35.80 1.68
C THR A 405 3.50 35.93 1.08
N GLU A 406 4.51 36.27 1.86
CA GLU A 406 5.90 36.36 1.40
C GLU A 406 6.45 34.99 0.99
N ASP A 407 6.21 33.96 1.79
CA ASP A 407 6.57 32.59 1.44
C ASP A 407 5.84 32.09 0.20
N ALA A 408 4.54 32.42 0.07
CA ALA A 408 3.76 32.08 -1.11
C ALA A 408 4.36 32.69 -2.39
N ALA A 409 4.77 33.94 -2.35
CA ALA A 409 5.42 34.61 -3.48
C ALA A 409 6.77 33.96 -3.82
N ARG A 410 7.60 33.70 -2.79
CA ARG A 410 8.91 33.05 -2.92
C ARG A 410 8.78 31.67 -3.58
N PHE A 411 7.88 30.82 -3.11
CA PHE A 411 7.72 29.47 -3.67
C PHE A 411 7.16 29.48 -5.10
N ARG A 412 6.30 30.44 -5.47
CA ARG A 412 5.89 30.60 -6.89
C ARG A 412 7.05 30.98 -7.80
N GLU A 413 7.91 31.90 -7.35
CA GLU A 413 9.11 32.29 -8.09
C GLU A 413 10.05 31.09 -8.26
N MET A 414 10.30 30.32 -7.19
CA MET A 414 11.11 29.10 -7.24
C MET A 414 10.54 28.07 -8.21
N ALA A 415 9.23 27.85 -8.23
CA ALA A 415 8.58 26.92 -9.15
C ALA A 415 8.78 27.34 -10.61
N THR A 416 8.68 28.65 -10.89
CA THR A 416 8.92 29.20 -12.23
C THR A 416 10.39 29.05 -12.63
N GLN A 417 11.31 29.30 -11.72
CA GLN A 417 12.74 29.14 -11.99
C GLN A 417 13.10 27.67 -12.24
N THR A 418 12.59 26.73 -11.41
CA THR A 418 12.81 25.29 -11.60
C THR A 418 12.32 24.82 -12.98
N ALA A 419 11.15 25.29 -13.41
CA ALA A 419 10.64 24.96 -14.75
C ALA A 419 11.53 25.52 -15.87
N GLN A 420 12.06 26.74 -15.72
CA GLN A 420 12.99 27.34 -16.69
C GLN A 420 14.33 26.59 -16.73
N ASP A 421 14.88 26.23 -15.57
CA ASP A 421 16.14 25.48 -15.48
C ASP A 421 16.02 24.11 -16.12
N MET A 422 14.86 23.40 -15.94
CA MET A 422 14.57 22.16 -16.65
C MET A 422 14.57 22.35 -18.18
N MET A 423 13.94 23.41 -18.70
CA MET A 423 13.91 23.68 -20.14
C MET A 423 15.30 23.98 -20.68
N GLN A 424 16.14 24.67 -19.92
CA GLN A 424 17.51 24.99 -20.34
C GLN A 424 18.44 23.79 -20.30
N SER A 425 18.31 22.95 -19.24
CA SER A 425 19.29 21.91 -18.96
C SER A 425 18.89 20.54 -19.50
N LEU A 426 17.60 20.20 -19.49
CA LEU A 426 17.13 18.83 -19.75
C LEU A 426 16.40 18.67 -21.08
N TRP A 427 16.05 19.75 -21.78
CA TRP A 427 15.40 19.67 -23.08
C TRP A 427 16.38 19.25 -24.18
N ASP A 428 16.06 18.16 -24.87
CA ASP A 428 16.78 17.73 -26.09
C ASP A 428 15.96 18.12 -27.33
N GLU A 429 16.39 19.20 -28.01
CA GLU A 429 15.69 19.70 -29.19
C GLU A 429 15.67 18.66 -30.32
N SER A 430 16.70 17.83 -30.43
CA SER A 430 16.82 16.82 -31.49
C SER A 430 15.80 15.71 -31.34
N ARG A 431 15.44 15.40 -30.10
CA ARG A 431 14.43 14.37 -29.75
C ARG A 431 13.03 14.96 -29.49
N GLY A 432 12.96 16.29 -29.25
CA GLY A 432 11.72 16.96 -28.91
C GLY A 432 11.12 16.51 -27.56
N MET A 433 11.98 16.14 -26.59
CA MET A 433 11.58 15.72 -25.25
C MET A 433 12.65 16.06 -24.20
N PHE A 434 12.25 16.02 -22.94
CA PHE A 434 13.22 16.14 -21.84
C PHE A 434 13.96 14.82 -21.64
N MET A 435 15.25 14.91 -21.32
CA MET A 435 16.09 13.74 -21.10
C MET A 435 16.81 13.84 -19.76
N ALA A 436 16.89 12.72 -19.04
CA ALA A 436 17.72 12.64 -17.83
C ALA A 436 19.21 12.72 -18.19
N LYS A 437 20.02 13.22 -17.24
CA LYS A 437 21.47 13.35 -17.40
C LYS A 437 22.24 12.61 -16.31
N HIS A 438 23.32 11.99 -16.72
CA HIS A 438 24.37 11.47 -15.85
C HIS A 438 25.72 12.09 -16.26
N ASN A 439 26.43 12.69 -15.30
CA ASN A 439 27.70 13.38 -15.56
C ASN A 439 27.65 14.40 -16.72
N GLY A 440 26.51 15.11 -16.85
CA GLY A 440 26.29 16.13 -17.90
C GLY A 440 25.83 15.59 -19.25
N GLU A 441 25.86 14.28 -19.50
CA GLU A 441 25.46 13.65 -20.75
C GLU A 441 24.03 13.09 -20.66
N PHE A 442 23.26 13.24 -21.77
CA PHE A 442 21.92 12.69 -21.86
C PHE A 442 21.92 11.15 -21.83
N ILE A 443 21.04 10.57 -21.00
CA ILE A 443 20.82 9.13 -20.93
C ILE A 443 19.91 8.73 -22.10
N PRO A 444 20.33 7.84 -23.01
CA PRO A 444 19.58 7.57 -24.24
C PRO A 444 18.42 6.57 -24.02
N VAL A 445 17.74 6.64 -22.90
CA VAL A 445 16.58 5.79 -22.56
C VAL A 445 15.33 6.65 -22.62
N VAL A 446 14.32 6.20 -23.36
CA VAL A 446 13.07 6.94 -23.58
C VAL A 446 11.98 6.45 -22.63
N THR A 447 11.57 7.33 -21.72
CA THR A 447 10.58 7.02 -20.68
C THR A 447 9.48 8.08 -20.63
N PRO A 448 8.28 7.80 -20.10
CA PRO A 448 7.25 8.82 -19.92
C PRO A 448 7.68 9.87 -18.88
N PHE A 449 8.66 9.58 -18.03
CA PHE A 449 9.23 10.53 -17.08
C PHE A 449 9.89 11.73 -17.80
N SER A 450 10.34 11.52 -19.03
CA SER A 450 10.79 12.57 -19.96
C SER A 450 9.65 13.55 -20.36
N LEU A 451 8.41 13.20 -20.13
CA LEU A 451 7.23 14.01 -20.47
C LEU A 451 6.57 14.62 -19.21
N MET A 452 7.01 14.21 -18.02
CA MET A 452 6.49 14.72 -16.75
C MET A 452 6.50 16.25 -16.62
N PRO A 453 7.45 17.02 -17.19
CA PRO A 453 7.44 18.48 -17.12
C PRO A 453 6.14 19.13 -17.61
N LEU A 454 5.30 18.46 -18.41
CA LEU A 454 3.95 18.95 -18.74
C LEU A 454 3.08 19.19 -17.48
N CYS A 455 3.32 18.42 -16.40
CA CYS A 455 2.57 18.55 -15.16
C CYS A 455 2.86 19.85 -14.40
N THR A 456 3.92 20.57 -14.74
CA THR A 456 4.19 21.90 -14.18
C THR A 456 3.18 22.96 -14.67
N GLY A 457 2.59 22.75 -15.85
CA GLY A 457 1.71 23.74 -16.50
C GLY A 457 2.45 24.99 -16.99
N GLN A 458 3.78 24.95 -17.07
CA GLN A 458 4.63 26.11 -17.40
C GLN A 458 5.41 25.95 -18.71
N LEU A 459 5.14 24.89 -19.47
CA LEU A 459 5.81 24.69 -20.76
C LEU A 459 5.23 25.64 -21.84
N PRO A 460 6.07 26.29 -22.66
CA PRO A 460 5.60 27.04 -23.83
C PRO A 460 4.97 26.08 -24.86
N ASP A 461 4.02 26.60 -25.64
CA ASP A 461 3.19 25.81 -26.57
C ASP A 461 4.00 24.92 -27.52
N ASN A 462 5.09 25.43 -28.06
CA ASN A 462 5.95 24.70 -29.02
C ASN A 462 6.65 23.47 -28.37
N ILE A 463 6.97 23.52 -27.08
CA ILE A 463 7.52 22.41 -26.32
C ILE A 463 6.38 21.48 -25.91
N LEU A 464 5.28 22.04 -25.39
CA LEU A 464 4.13 21.29 -24.94
C LEU A 464 3.52 20.41 -26.04
N ASP A 465 3.39 20.94 -27.26
CA ASP A 465 2.88 20.19 -28.41
C ASP A 465 3.76 18.98 -28.76
N LYS A 466 5.10 19.13 -28.71
CA LYS A 466 6.03 18.01 -28.93
C LYS A 466 5.88 16.95 -27.84
N VAL A 467 5.82 17.36 -26.57
CA VAL A 467 5.64 16.47 -25.40
C VAL A 467 4.30 15.70 -25.50
N LEU A 468 3.21 16.38 -25.85
CA LEU A 468 1.90 15.76 -26.02
C LEU A 468 1.88 14.76 -27.17
N ASN A 469 2.52 15.08 -28.30
CA ASN A 469 2.62 14.15 -29.43
C ASN A 469 3.34 12.85 -29.05
N HIS A 470 4.41 12.94 -28.26
CA HIS A 470 5.10 11.76 -27.72
C HIS A 470 4.24 10.99 -26.72
N LEU A 471 3.49 11.68 -25.86
CA LEU A 471 2.64 11.02 -24.84
C LEU A 471 1.56 10.15 -25.49
N VAL A 472 0.90 10.66 -26.54
CA VAL A 472 -0.21 9.95 -27.18
C VAL A 472 0.23 8.94 -28.25
N ASP A 473 1.53 8.83 -28.53
CA ASP A 473 2.04 7.87 -29.52
C ASP A 473 1.90 6.44 -29.00
N PRO A 474 1.11 5.58 -29.71
CA PRO A 474 0.93 4.19 -29.32
C PRO A 474 2.21 3.33 -29.49
N ASN A 475 3.19 3.80 -30.25
CA ASN A 475 4.49 3.16 -30.40
C ASN A 475 5.50 3.54 -29.32
N LEU A 476 5.13 4.48 -28.42
CA LEU A 476 5.94 4.88 -27.30
C LEU A 476 5.28 4.49 -25.98
N PHE A 477 4.25 5.24 -25.56
CA PHE A 477 3.72 5.12 -24.18
C PHE A 477 2.24 4.81 -24.11
N TRP A 478 1.41 5.34 -25.08
CA TRP A 478 -0.04 5.16 -25.04
C TRP A 478 -0.44 3.84 -25.66
N THR A 479 -0.01 2.76 -25.03
CA THR A 479 -0.35 1.39 -25.38
C THR A 479 -1.84 1.08 -25.15
N LYS A 480 -2.24 -0.16 -25.36
CA LYS A 480 -3.61 -0.59 -25.04
C LYS A 480 -3.99 -0.39 -23.57
N TYR A 481 -3.02 -0.53 -22.67
CA TYR A 481 -3.15 -0.34 -21.23
C TYR A 481 -2.07 0.66 -20.74
N PRO A 482 -2.28 1.98 -21.02
CA PRO A 482 -1.26 3.00 -20.80
C PRO A 482 -0.98 3.25 -19.32
N LEU A 483 0.11 3.93 -18.98
CA LEU A 483 1.25 4.32 -19.81
C LEU A 483 2.39 3.33 -19.59
N ALA A 484 3.08 2.95 -20.67
CA ALA A 484 4.30 2.16 -20.54
C ALA A 484 5.41 3.00 -19.86
N THR A 485 6.13 2.47 -18.87
CA THR A 485 7.19 3.18 -18.14
C THR A 485 8.54 3.22 -18.84
N VAL A 486 8.66 2.51 -19.96
CA VAL A 486 9.71 2.66 -20.97
C VAL A 486 9.02 2.59 -22.32
N ALA A 487 9.48 3.37 -23.30
CA ALA A 487 8.90 3.35 -24.64
C ALA A 487 8.96 1.94 -25.23
N ILE A 488 7.87 1.45 -25.81
CA ILE A 488 7.80 0.06 -26.29
C ILE A 488 8.77 -0.27 -27.43
N ASN A 489 9.26 0.76 -28.12
CA ASN A 489 10.29 0.63 -29.16
C ASN A 489 11.73 0.84 -28.64
N ASP A 490 11.92 1.11 -27.33
CA ASP A 490 13.23 1.21 -26.72
C ASP A 490 13.80 -0.18 -26.47
N PRO A 491 15.10 -0.42 -26.77
CA PRO A 491 15.74 -1.73 -26.53
C PRO A 491 15.74 -2.19 -25.07
N LYS A 492 15.51 -1.26 -24.12
CA LYS A 492 15.43 -1.56 -22.68
C LYS A 492 14.02 -1.92 -22.20
N PHE A 493 13.03 -1.88 -23.09
CA PHE A 493 11.64 -2.21 -22.74
C PHE A 493 11.48 -3.68 -22.37
N ASP A 494 10.87 -3.94 -21.23
CA ASP A 494 10.42 -5.27 -20.78
C ASP A 494 9.03 -5.13 -20.13
N ALA A 495 7.99 -5.61 -20.79
CA ALA A 495 6.60 -5.50 -20.35
C ALA A 495 6.30 -6.21 -19.02
N MET A 496 7.21 -7.02 -18.48
CA MET A 496 7.02 -7.85 -17.27
C MET A 496 7.91 -7.41 -16.10
N GLN A 497 8.88 -6.54 -16.35
CA GLN A 497 9.90 -6.16 -15.36
C GLN A 497 9.59 -4.79 -14.74
N MET A 498 9.01 -4.77 -13.57
CA MET A 498 8.79 -3.66 -12.63
C MET A 498 8.76 -2.24 -13.28
N TRP A 499 9.85 -1.46 -13.24
CA TRP A 499 9.93 -0.10 -13.83
C TRP A 499 10.58 -0.08 -15.24
N ARG A 500 10.67 -1.23 -15.91
CA ARG A 500 11.26 -1.34 -17.26
C ARG A 500 10.23 -1.43 -18.38
N GLY A 501 8.94 -1.26 -18.10
CA GLY A 501 7.90 -1.31 -19.12
C GLY A 501 6.49 -1.28 -18.58
N PRO A 502 6.13 -2.00 -17.49
CA PRO A 502 4.79 -2.06 -16.96
C PRO A 502 4.15 -0.70 -16.71
N SER A 503 2.81 -0.67 -16.80
CA SER A 503 1.99 0.47 -16.47
C SER A 503 1.75 0.54 -14.95
N TRP A 504 1.91 1.73 -14.38
CA TRP A 504 1.76 2.03 -12.96
C TRP A 504 0.66 3.06 -12.72
N MET A 505 -0.29 2.71 -11.86
CA MET A 505 -1.51 3.51 -11.68
C MET A 505 -1.26 4.87 -11.03
N ASN A 506 -0.29 4.97 -10.12
CA ASN A 506 0.14 6.22 -9.52
C ASN A 506 0.74 7.20 -10.55
N ILE A 507 1.51 6.70 -11.50
CA ILE A 507 2.08 7.52 -12.59
C ILE A 507 0.97 8.01 -13.51
N ASN A 508 0.05 7.12 -13.90
CA ASN A 508 -1.11 7.51 -14.68
C ASN A 508 -1.93 8.60 -13.98
N TYR A 509 -2.12 8.49 -12.66
CA TYR A 509 -2.83 9.49 -11.87
C TYR A 509 -2.17 10.88 -11.98
N LEU A 510 -0.85 10.94 -11.85
CA LEU A 510 -0.11 12.20 -11.97
C LEU A 510 -0.25 12.80 -13.39
N PHE A 511 -0.23 11.98 -14.43
CA PHE A 511 -0.49 12.45 -15.80
C PHE A 511 -1.93 12.91 -16.01
N VAL A 512 -2.93 12.25 -15.41
CA VAL A 512 -4.34 12.71 -15.44
C VAL A 512 -4.44 14.10 -14.82
N GLU A 513 -3.85 14.31 -13.65
CA GLU A 513 -3.80 15.62 -12.98
C GLU A 513 -3.09 16.67 -13.84
N GLY A 514 -1.91 16.32 -14.42
CA GLY A 514 -1.15 17.20 -15.29
C GLY A 514 -1.91 17.61 -16.54
N LEU A 515 -2.55 16.66 -17.22
CA LEU A 515 -3.35 16.92 -18.43
C LEU A 515 -4.56 17.83 -18.13
N ASN A 516 -5.25 17.60 -17.01
CA ASN A 516 -6.36 18.45 -16.57
C ASN A 516 -5.85 19.87 -16.26
N ARG A 517 -4.70 20.00 -15.62
CA ARG A 517 -4.08 21.28 -15.27
C ARG A 517 -3.78 22.14 -16.48
N ILE A 518 -3.29 21.55 -17.56
CA ILE A 518 -2.98 22.26 -18.83
C ILE A 518 -4.19 22.39 -19.77
N GLY A 519 -5.41 22.08 -19.29
CA GLY A 519 -6.64 22.20 -20.06
C GLY A 519 -6.85 21.10 -21.11
N LYS A 520 -6.03 20.02 -21.12
CA LYS A 520 -6.20 18.87 -22.02
C LYS A 520 -7.13 17.82 -21.38
N THR A 521 -8.32 18.27 -20.96
CA THR A 521 -9.27 17.49 -20.17
C THR A 521 -9.81 16.25 -20.87
N GLU A 522 -9.92 16.28 -22.20
CA GLU A 522 -10.33 15.09 -22.98
C GLU A 522 -9.30 13.98 -22.92
N LEU A 523 -8.00 14.32 -23.04
CA LEU A 523 -6.90 13.36 -22.88
C LEU A 523 -6.82 12.86 -21.43
N GLY A 524 -6.97 13.76 -20.47
CA GLY A 524 -7.01 13.41 -19.05
C GLY A 524 -8.15 12.43 -18.75
N THR A 525 -9.34 12.67 -19.28
CA THR A 525 -10.51 11.79 -19.15
C THR A 525 -10.26 10.43 -19.82
N LYS A 526 -9.65 10.43 -21.01
CA LYS A 526 -9.30 9.18 -21.69
C LYS A 526 -8.31 8.36 -20.86
N LEU A 527 -7.23 8.96 -20.39
CA LEU A 527 -6.23 8.27 -19.56
C LEU A 527 -6.85 7.75 -18.26
N ARG A 528 -7.72 8.53 -17.60
CA ARG A 528 -8.48 8.10 -16.44
C ARG A 528 -9.30 6.84 -16.71
N ARG A 529 -10.08 6.82 -17.81
CA ARG A 529 -10.89 5.66 -18.20
C ARG A 529 -10.03 4.45 -18.56
N ASP A 530 -8.95 4.65 -19.31
CA ASP A 530 -8.01 3.58 -19.66
C ASP A 530 -7.38 2.97 -18.39
N THR A 531 -7.04 3.80 -17.40
CA THR A 531 -6.49 3.37 -16.09
C THR A 531 -7.53 2.58 -15.28
N LEU A 532 -8.78 3.05 -15.21
CA LEU A 532 -9.86 2.32 -14.56
C LEU A 532 -10.10 0.96 -15.22
N ALA A 533 -10.09 0.91 -16.56
CA ALA A 533 -10.32 -0.31 -17.33
C ALA A 533 -9.26 -1.39 -17.06
N VAL A 534 -7.99 -1.01 -16.88
CA VAL A 534 -6.93 -1.98 -16.51
C VAL A 534 -7.28 -2.73 -15.24
N ILE A 535 -7.68 -2.00 -14.20
CA ILE A 535 -8.01 -2.58 -12.89
C ILE A 535 -9.33 -3.36 -12.94
N MET A 536 -10.34 -2.85 -13.68
CA MET A 536 -11.63 -3.52 -13.84
C MET A 536 -11.54 -4.88 -14.52
N ASN A 537 -10.53 -5.10 -15.37
CA ASN A 537 -10.33 -6.37 -16.07
C ASN A 537 -9.65 -7.45 -15.21
N GLN A 538 -9.36 -7.15 -13.94
CA GLN A 538 -8.66 -8.06 -13.03
C GLN A 538 -9.56 -8.51 -11.89
N ARG A 539 -9.28 -9.72 -11.38
CA ARG A 539 -9.94 -10.21 -10.15
C ARG A 539 -9.39 -9.53 -8.89
N ASP A 540 -8.10 -9.19 -8.88
CA ASP A 540 -7.41 -8.54 -7.75
C ASP A 540 -6.82 -7.20 -8.22
N ILE A 541 -6.38 -6.38 -7.29
CA ILE A 541 -5.73 -5.10 -7.56
C ILE A 541 -4.23 -5.26 -7.32
N TYR A 542 -3.47 -5.10 -8.40
CA TYR A 542 -2.03 -5.36 -8.42
C TYR A 542 -1.21 -4.07 -8.39
N GLU A 543 0.06 -4.22 -8.06
CA GLU A 543 1.04 -3.15 -7.99
C GLU A 543 1.26 -2.46 -9.34
N TYR A 544 1.41 -3.24 -10.42
CA TYR A 544 1.59 -2.80 -11.81
C TYR A 544 1.06 -3.83 -12.79
N TYR A 545 0.92 -3.42 -14.06
CA TYR A 545 0.26 -4.20 -15.11
C TYR A 545 1.08 -4.21 -16.39
N ASN A 546 1.00 -5.29 -17.16
CA ASN A 546 1.58 -5.36 -18.49
C ASN A 546 0.88 -4.34 -19.42
N PRO A 547 1.60 -3.40 -20.03
CA PRO A 547 0.99 -2.33 -20.81
C PRO A 547 0.41 -2.81 -22.15
N ILE A 548 0.77 -4.01 -22.62
CA ILE A 548 0.31 -4.59 -23.88
C ILE A 548 -0.91 -5.49 -23.67
N THR A 549 -0.85 -6.40 -22.66
CA THR A 549 -1.91 -7.40 -22.41
C THR A 549 -2.88 -6.99 -21.30
N GLY A 550 -2.48 -6.09 -20.41
CA GLY A 550 -3.22 -5.72 -19.19
C GLY A 550 -3.09 -6.74 -18.06
N GLU A 551 -2.37 -7.85 -18.26
CA GLU A 551 -2.22 -8.91 -17.28
C GLU A 551 -1.28 -8.52 -16.16
N ARG A 552 -1.42 -9.22 -15.03
CA ARG A 552 -0.49 -9.12 -13.90
C ARG A 552 0.88 -9.68 -14.27
N PRO A 553 1.98 -8.90 -14.22
CA PRO A 553 3.32 -9.48 -14.23
C PRO A 553 3.57 -10.36 -12.98
N PRO A 554 4.34 -11.46 -13.08
CA PRO A 554 4.46 -12.45 -11.99
C PRO A 554 4.95 -11.89 -10.65
N LYS A 555 5.77 -10.84 -10.68
CA LYS A 555 6.33 -10.19 -9.48
C LYS A 555 5.45 -9.07 -8.92
N ALA A 556 4.42 -8.61 -9.63
CA ALA A 556 3.55 -7.55 -9.15
C ALA A 556 2.79 -8.00 -7.90
N ALA A 557 2.88 -7.23 -6.84
CA ALA A 557 2.25 -7.55 -5.58
C ALA A 557 0.71 -7.46 -5.69
N PRO A 558 -0.03 -8.42 -5.09
CA PRO A 558 -1.50 -8.37 -5.05
C PRO A 558 -1.98 -7.52 -3.87
N ILE A 559 -3.30 -7.23 -3.83
CA ILE A 559 -3.97 -6.39 -2.82
C ILE A 559 -3.20 -5.07 -2.57
N PHE A 560 -2.93 -4.35 -3.65
CA PHE A 560 -1.97 -3.24 -3.60
C PHE A 560 -2.64 -1.90 -3.29
N GLY A 561 -2.17 -1.24 -2.22
CA GLY A 561 -2.81 -0.08 -1.61
C GLY A 561 -2.91 1.14 -2.51
N TRP A 562 -1.81 1.60 -3.15
CA TRP A 562 -1.92 2.80 -3.98
C TRP A 562 -2.75 2.58 -5.24
N SER A 563 -2.68 1.39 -5.86
CA SER A 563 -3.53 1.08 -7.01
C SER A 563 -5.01 1.08 -6.63
N ALA A 564 -5.34 0.56 -5.43
CA ALA A 564 -6.69 0.64 -4.87
C ALA A 564 -7.10 2.09 -4.59
N ALA A 565 -6.23 2.89 -3.98
CA ALA A 565 -6.50 4.29 -3.67
C ALA A 565 -6.71 5.14 -4.93
N VAL A 566 -5.85 4.97 -5.92
CA VAL A 566 -5.95 5.64 -7.22
C VAL A 566 -7.24 5.22 -7.94
N PHE A 567 -7.56 3.93 -7.96
CA PHE A 567 -8.81 3.45 -8.54
C PHE A 567 -10.04 4.09 -7.89
N ILE A 568 -10.06 4.15 -6.55
CA ILE A 568 -11.14 4.78 -5.80
C ILE A 568 -11.31 6.25 -6.22
N ASP A 569 -10.24 7.02 -6.18
CA ASP A 569 -10.32 8.46 -6.46
C ASP A 569 -10.70 8.73 -7.92
N LEU A 570 -10.12 7.99 -8.88
CA LEU A 570 -10.47 8.12 -10.30
C LEU A 570 -11.92 7.68 -10.60
N ALA A 571 -12.43 6.64 -9.94
CA ALA A 571 -13.83 6.21 -10.09
C ALA A 571 -14.81 7.25 -9.54
N ILE A 572 -14.46 7.92 -8.43
CA ILE A 572 -15.23 9.04 -7.88
C ILE A 572 -15.20 10.22 -8.86
N GLN A 573 -14.04 10.60 -9.39
CA GLN A 573 -13.91 11.66 -10.38
C GLN A 573 -14.75 11.38 -11.64
N GLU A 574 -14.68 10.17 -12.17
CA GLU A 574 -15.46 9.77 -13.36
C GLU A 574 -16.97 9.84 -13.09
N SER A 575 -17.38 9.36 -11.92
CA SER A 575 -18.80 9.35 -11.54
C SER A 575 -19.36 10.76 -11.35
N ARG A 576 -18.57 11.68 -10.79
CA ARG A 576 -18.95 13.10 -10.66
C ARG A 576 -19.04 13.80 -12.03
N SER A 577 -18.16 13.45 -12.95
CA SER A 577 -18.15 14.02 -14.30
C SER A 577 -19.32 13.52 -15.17
N ALA A 578 -19.87 12.33 -14.88
CA ALA A 578 -20.99 11.73 -15.58
C ALA A 578 -22.36 12.09 -14.98
N ALA A 579 -22.40 12.63 -13.74
CA ALA A 579 -23.65 13.09 -13.14
C ALA A 579 -24.20 14.27 -13.95
N PRO A 580 -25.48 14.28 -14.37
CA PRO A 580 -26.08 15.45 -15.00
C PRO A 580 -26.02 16.63 -14.02
N ILE A 581 -25.53 17.79 -14.52
CA ILE A 581 -25.50 19.08 -13.81
C ILE A 581 -26.93 19.53 -13.47
#